data_8ba1b6020a0cb03eb3776c931c6ce2b2
#
_entry.id   8ba1b6020a0cb03eb3776c931c6ce2b2
#
_cell.length_a   1.000
_cell.length_b   1.000
_cell.length_c   1.000
_cell.angle_alpha   90.00
_cell.angle_beta   90.00
_cell.angle_gamma   90.00
#
_symmetry.space_group_name_H-M   'P 1'
#
loop_
_entity.id
_entity.type
_entity.pdbx_description
1 polymer ?
#
loop_
_entity_poly.entity_id
_entity_poly.type
_entity_poly.pdbx_seq_one_letter_code
_entity_poly.pdbx_strand_id
1 'polypeptide(L)'
;MTSLLCVCAWAETVTDVITYDGIGHTGGYADWSGVTFSSDAVYAGQTFGTNVDYIQMRSNNNNSGIVTTASGGTLKSVTITFNAKTTDRSVTVYASNTAYGTAADLYNDEKKGTELGTIGAADESQTLTISGNYTFVGIRSTNGAIYIDEIQVVWEADDAPAAVAAPVIYFEPLHPYQGEETTCTITCETEGASILYAINDGEYQEFTEPFTLTETTTVKAKAQLENATSDEVTKTVTFDPTVANIAELTQLANNTYFKMTGEAVVVYVNGRYLYIKDDTGYTLVYNSTVDGIAAGNTVSNLKGKVSIYNGLFEVANATYEFEATEVAVDPIEMTIPAITADNMNQYVVIKGVALSDVDGRNITLNAADGNQLPGYSQYFCDFPEDLEPTYDVTGFVAVFNQTVQLYPVSFEPSDNLTAVESVNAGKAVKSVRYYNVAGQQAANAFEGVNIVVTTYSDGTQSVSKVVK
;
A
#
# COMPACT_ATOMS: atom_id res chain seq x y z
N MET A 1 15.54 -1.76 39.66
CA MET A 1 16.24 -3.06 39.64
C MET A 1 15.49 -3.97 38.71
N THR A 2 15.86 -3.94 37.47
CA THR A 2 15.27 -4.80 36.42
C THR A 2 16.25 -5.96 36.24
N SER A 3 15.79 -7.16 36.56
CA SER A 3 16.56 -8.40 36.47
C SER A 3 16.87 -8.65 34.98
N LEU A 4 18.15 -8.60 34.67
CA LEU A 4 18.70 -9.05 33.39
C LEU A 4 18.61 -10.58 33.36
N LEU A 5 17.61 -11.16 32.72
CA LEU A 5 17.64 -12.57 32.34
C LEU A 5 18.60 -12.71 31.16
N CYS A 6 19.83 -13.12 31.48
CA CYS A 6 20.75 -13.64 30.49
C CYS A 6 20.16 -14.97 29.99
N VAL A 7 19.48 -14.96 28.85
CA VAL A 7 19.14 -16.18 28.13
C VAL A 7 20.43 -16.64 27.46
N CYS A 8 21.17 -17.54 28.14
CA CYS A 8 22.18 -18.31 27.45
C CYS A 8 21.49 -19.12 26.37
N ALA A 9 21.60 -18.71 25.12
CA ALA A 9 21.31 -19.59 24.00
C ALA A 9 22.24 -20.79 24.11
N TRP A 10 21.70 -21.97 24.36
CA TRP A 10 22.46 -23.20 24.26
C TRP A 10 22.66 -23.44 22.77
N ALA A 11 23.93 -23.58 22.37
CA ALA A 11 24.24 -23.94 20.98
C ALA A 11 23.50 -25.23 20.64
N GLU A 12 22.75 -25.22 19.56
CA GLU A 12 21.94 -26.34 19.13
C GLU A 12 22.85 -27.48 18.67
N THR A 13 22.67 -28.70 19.22
CA THR A 13 23.42 -29.88 18.77
C THR A 13 22.61 -30.63 17.73
N VAL A 14 23.25 -30.99 16.61
CA VAL A 14 22.69 -31.80 15.54
C VAL A 14 23.41 -33.14 15.52
N THR A 15 22.66 -34.23 15.38
CA THR A 15 23.22 -35.58 15.31
C THR A 15 23.04 -36.16 13.90
N ASP A 16 24.16 -36.49 13.28
CA ASP A 16 24.16 -37.29 12.04
C ASP A 16 24.15 -38.77 12.39
N VAL A 17 23.22 -39.50 11.80
CA VAL A 17 23.08 -40.96 11.99
C VAL A 17 23.45 -41.65 10.69
N ILE A 18 24.64 -42.23 10.69
CA ILE A 18 25.24 -42.87 9.50
C ILE A 18 24.98 -44.37 9.57
N THR A 19 24.21 -44.88 8.62
CA THR A 19 23.89 -46.28 8.47
C THR A 19 24.31 -46.77 7.09
N TYR A 20 24.35 -48.08 6.88
CA TYR A 20 24.60 -48.65 5.56
C TYR A 20 23.65 -48.13 4.49
N ASP A 21 22.35 -48.14 4.80
CA ASP A 21 21.33 -47.66 3.88
C ASP A 21 21.45 -46.15 3.64
N GLY A 22 21.80 -45.37 4.65
CA GLY A 22 22.01 -43.90 4.54
C GLY A 22 23.21 -43.55 3.65
N ILE A 23 24.29 -44.39 3.64
CA ILE A 23 25.42 -44.22 2.72
C ILE A 23 25.00 -44.51 1.27
N GLY A 24 24.09 -45.46 1.06
CA GLY A 24 23.58 -45.84 -0.25
C GLY A 24 24.62 -46.53 -1.18
N HIS A 25 25.77 -46.97 -0.64
CA HIS A 25 26.82 -47.62 -1.42
C HIS A 25 26.59 -49.13 -1.50
N THR A 26 26.50 -49.66 -2.69
CA THR A 26 26.16 -51.07 -2.98
C THR A 26 27.31 -51.90 -3.62
N GLY A 27 28.49 -51.32 -3.77
CA GLY A 27 29.65 -51.96 -4.38
C GLY A 27 30.51 -52.75 -3.38
N GLY A 28 31.58 -53.45 -3.88
CA GLY A 28 32.66 -53.93 -3.03
C GLY A 28 33.34 -52.76 -2.29
N TYR A 29 34.55 -52.98 -1.78
CA TYR A 29 35.30 -51.84 -1.22
C TYR A 29 35.56 -50.80 -2.32
N ALA A 30 34.78 -49.76 -2.33
CA ALA A 30 34.87 -48.65 -3.28
C ALA A 30 34.65 -47.30 -2.58
N ASP A 31 35.16 -46.26 -3.20
CA ASP A 31 35.01 -44.88 -2.70
C ASP A 31 33.58 -44.36 -2.97
N TRP A 32 33.08 -43.62 -2.02
CA TRP A 32 31.83 -42.83 -2.11
C TRP A 32 32.01 -41.46 -1.52
N SER A 33 31.21 -40.49 -1.93
CA SER A 33 31.32 -39.11 -1.47
C SER A 33 30.01 -38.34 -1.67
N GLY A 34 29.91 -37.18 -1.05
CA GLY A 34 28.76 -36.27 -1.20
C GLY A 34 27.50 -36.69 -0.40
N VAL A 35 27.67 -37.56 0.60
CA VAL A 35 26.55 -38.00 1.43
C VAL A 35 26.35 -37.04 2.59
N THR A 36 25.10 -36.63 2.83
CA THR A 36 24.68 -35.70 3.90
C THR A 36 23.64 -36.40 4.79
N PHE A 37 23.54 -35.97 6.05
CA PHE A 37 22.54 -36.42 7.01
C PHE A 37 21.78 -35.21 7.58
N SER A 38 21.74 -35.08 8.92
CA SER A 38 20.95 -34.00 9.57
C SER A 38 21.70 -32.67 9.67
N SER A 39 23.04 -32.70 9.73
CA SER A 39 23.89 -31.52 9.77
C SER A 39 24.31 -31.08 8.35
N ASP A 40 25.03 -29.96 8.28
CA ASP A 40 25.67 -29.50 7.03
C ASP A 40 26.92 -30.27 6.64
N ALA A 41 27.33 -31.27 7.44
CA ALA A 41 28.50 -32.10 7.18
C ALA A 41 28.30 -32.93 5.89
N VAL A 42 29.32 -32.94 5.07
CA VAL A 42 29.36 -33.79 3.89
C VAL A 42 30.35 -34.92 4.12
N TYR A 43 29.90 -36.17 3.97
CA TYR A 43 30.67 -37.35 4.21
C TYR A 43 31.21 -37.99 2.93
N ALA A 44 32.38 -38.56 3.06
CA ALA A 44 33.01 -39.43 2.06
C ALA A 44 33.62 -40.64 2.74
N GLY A 45 33.79 -41.73 2.03
CA GLY A 45 34.39 -42.91 2.62
C GLY A 45 34.78 -43.96 1.62
N GLN A 46 35.38 -45.02 2.14
CA GLN A 46 35.57 -46.27 1.47
C GLN A 46 35.14 -47.41 2.40
N THR A 47 34.06 -48.07 2.08
CA THR A 47 33.45 -49.18 2.82
C THR A 47 33.02 -50.28 1.89
N PHE A 48 32.75 -51.49 2.44
CA PHE A 48 32.19 -52.59 1.65
C PHE A 48 30.67 -52.56 1.68
N GLY A 49 30.03 -52.74 0.54
CA GLY A 49 28.59 -52.60 0.38
C GLY A 49 27.89 -53.68 -0.45
N THR A 50 28.50 -54.85 -0.67
CA THR A 50 27.88 -55.92 -1.48
C THR A 50 27.11 -56.91 -0.63
N ASN A 51 25.79 -56.99 -0.73
CA ASN A 51 24.90 -57.92 -0.05
C ASN A 51 25.11 -57.96 1.50
N VAL A 52 25.22 -56.80 2.09
CA VAL A 52 25.37 -56.60 3.55
C VAL A 52 24.33 -55.57 4.03
N ASP A 53 24.06 -55.59 5.32
CA ASP A 53 23.16 -54.68 6.02
C ASP A 53 23.91 -53.88 7.12
N TYR A 54 25.23 -53.78 7.02
CA TYR A 54 26.12 -53.10 7.92
C TYR A 54 27.24 -52.37 7.20
N ILE A 55 27.81 -51.35 7.82
CA ILE A 55 29.02 -50.68 7.35
C ILE A 55 30.22 -51.58 7.64
N GLN A 56 31.01 -51.92 6.62
CA GLN A 56 32.23 -52.68 6.82
C GLN A 56 33.47 -51.91 6.40
N MET A 57 34.39 -51.72 7.32
CA MET A 57 35.72 -51.14 7.09
C MET A 57 36.81 -52.17 7.34
N ARG A 58 38.05 -51.93 6.86
CA ARG A 58 39.21 -52.78 7.05
C ARG A 58 40.47 -51.96 7.29
N SER A 59 41.47 -52.53 7.97
CA SER A 59 42.74 -51.85 8.26
C SER A 59 43.89 -52.24 7.34
N ASN A 60 43.75 -53.33 6.54
CA ASN A 60 44.82 -53.88 5.72
C ASN A 60 45.08 -53.16 4.39
N ASN A 61 44.24 -52.27 4.00
CA ASN A 61 44.42 -51.36 2.84
C ASN A 61 44.32 -49.94 3.35
N ASN A 62 45.30 -49.10 3.10
CA ASN A 62 45.43 -47.75 3.65
C ASN A 62 44.47 -46.76 2.97
N ASN A 63 43.16 -47.08 2.88
CA ASN A 63 42.17 -46.28 2.20
C ASN A 63 40.75 -46.49 2.76
N SER A 64 40.51 -47.41 3.73
CA SER A 64 39.15 -47.69 4.20
C SER A 64 38.83 -46.87 5.47
N GLY A 65 37.69 -46.19 5.44
CA GLY A 65 37.22 -45.32 6.55
C GLY A 65 36.09 -44.42 6.08
N ILE A 66 35.67 -43.55 6.99
CA ILE A 66 34.66 -42.50 6.74
C ILE A 66 35.27 -41.18 7.22
N VAL A 67 35.12 -40.15 6.44
CA VAL A 67 35.63 -38.80 6.72
C VAL A 67 34.57 -37.73 6.36
N THR A 68 34.70 -36.53 6.92
CA THR A 68 33.93 -35.38 6.48
C THR A 68 34.75 -34.51 5.54
N THR A 69 34.12 -34.10 4.43
CA THR A 69 34.68 -33.18 3.39
C THR A 69 34.14 -31.75 3.53
N ALA A 70 33.01 -31.57 4.24
CA ALA A 70 32.50 -30.30 4.74
C ALA A 70 32.15 -30.44 6.22
N SER A 71 32.22 -29.33 6.96
CA SER A 71 31.97 -29.25 8.38
C SER A 71 30.47 -29.30 8.68
N GLY A 72 30.07 -29.93 9.82
CA GLY A 72 28.73 -29.82 10.37
C GLY A 72 28.67 -28.91 11.59
N GLY A 73 29.74 -28.13 11.86
CA GLY A 73 29.93 -27.34 13.08
C GLY A 73 31.09 -27.83 13.92
N THR A 74 31.05 -27.57 15.22
CA THR A 74 32.06 -28.07 16.17
C THR A 74 31.73 -29.50 16.59
N LEU A 75 32.69 -30.43 16.43
CA LEU A 75 32.55 -31.85 16.76
C LEU A 75 32.47 -32.09 18.29
N LYS A 76 31.41 -32.76 18.78
CA LYS A 76 31.18 -33.01 20.22
C LYS A 76 31.35 -34.46 20.63
N SER A 77 30.87 -35.40 19.84
CA SER A 77 31.03 -36.83 20.15
C SER A 77 30.88 -37.69 18.92
N VAL A 78 31.45 -38.88 19.02
CA VAL A 78 31.22 -39.97 18.08
C VAL A 78 30.77 -41.20 18.87
N THR A 79 29.67 -41.82 18.45
CA THR A 79 29.14 -43.06 19.01
C THR A 79 29.14 -44.15 17.94
N ILE A 80 29.59 -45.36 18.28
CA ILE A 80 29.62 -46.49 17.35
C ILE A 80 28.72 -47.61 17.89
N THR A 81 27.73 -48.01 17.13
CA THR A 81 26.96 -49.24 17.39
C THR A 81 27.54 -50.37 16.55
N PHE A 82 28.26 -51.28 17.20
CA PHE A 82 28.89 -52.38 16.49
C PHE A 82 27.88 -53.48 16.17
N ASN A 83 28.03 -54.08 14.97
CA ASN A 83 27.28 -55.25 14.60
C ASN A 83 27.77 -56.46 15.42
N ALA A 84 26.88 -57.41 15.74
CA ALA A 84 27.18 -58.58 16.55
C ALA A 84 28.32 -59.47 16.00
N LYS A 85 28.72 -59.29 14.74
CA LYS A 85 29.88 -59.95 14.10
C LYS A 85 31.23 -59.34 14.56
N THR A 86 31.22 -58.21 15.25
CA THR A 86 32.43 -57.55 15.78
C THR A 86 32.53 -57.77 17.28
N THR A 87 33.56 -58.52 17.78
CA THR A 87 33.71 -58.84 19.18
C THR A 87 34.93 -58.18 19.86
N ASP A 88 36.11 -58.22 19.23
CA ASP A 88 37.38 -57.79 19.80
C ASP A 88 38.10 -56.77 18.90
N ARG A 89 37.35 -55.84 18.32
CA ARG A 89 37.88 -54.85 17.39
C ARG A 89 37.43 -53.45 17.75
N SER A 90 38.20 -52.49 17.27
CA SER A 90 37.96 -51.09 17.58
C SER A 90 38.07 -50.19 16.32
N VAL A 91 37.47 -49.05 16.39
CA VAL A 91 37.72 -47.93 15.44
C VAL A 91 38.63 -46.91 16.13
N THR A 92 39.46 -46.24 15.32
CA THR A 92 40.18 -45.02 15.73
C THR A 92 39.46 -43.84 15.17
N VAL A 93 39.21 -42.86 16.04
CA VAL A 93 38.58 -41.56 15.69
C VAL A 93 39.67 -40.51 15.60
N TYR A 94 39.68 -39.81 14.49
CA TYR A 94 40.54 -38.64 14.21
C TYR A 94 39.68 -37.38 14.08
N ALA A 95 40.27 -36.22 14.34
CA ALA A 95 39.67 -34.94 14.09
C ALA A 95 40.67 -33.94 13.49
N SER A 96 40.15 -32.99 12.74
CA SER A 96 40.93 -31.97 12.06
C SER A 96 40.15 -30.65 11.98
N ASN A 97 40.86 -29.52 11.77
CA ASN A 97 40.31 -28.27 11.37
C ASN A 97 40.56 -27.98 9.86
N THR A 98 41.04 -29.00 9.16
CA THR A 98 41.14 -28.99 7.69
C THR A 98 40.33 -30.15 7.14
N ALA A 99 39.57 -29.90 6.10
CA ALA A 99 38.73 -30.89 5.45
C ALA A 99 39.53 -32.08 4.95
N TYR A 100 39.01 -33.27 5.14
CA TYR A 100 39.57 -34.48 4.49
C TYR A 100 39.13 -34.51 3.03
N GLY A 101 40.02 -34.96 2.15
CA GLY A 101 39.68 -35.19 0.75
C GLY A 101 39.05 -36.58 0.53
N THR A 102 39.62 -37.63 1.15
CA THR A 102 39.19 -39.02 1.05
C THR A 102 39.51 -39.79 2.33
N ALA A 103 38.94 -40.98 2.48
CA ALA A 103 39.26 -41.86 3.59
C ALA A 103 40.77 -42.29 3.64
N ALA A 104 41.49 -42.24 2.50
CA ALA A 104 42.94 -42.47 2.47
C ALA A 104 43.76 -41.46 3.23
N ASP A 105 43.21 -40.23 3.46
CA ASP A 105 43.89 -39.19 4.27
C ASP A 105 44.11 -39.63 5.72
N LEU A 106 43.28 -40.56 6.24
CA LEU A 106 43.42 -41.14 7.58
C LEU A 106 44.67 -42.03 7.74
N TYR A 107 45.35 -42.36 6.67
CA TYR A 107 46.57 -43.17 6.64
C TYR A 107 47.83 -42.35 6.26
N ASN A 108 47.66 -41.05 6.10
CA ASN A 108 48.72 -40.09 5.83
C ASN A 108 49.00 -39.28 7.11
N ASP A 109 50.22 -39.38 7.65
CA ASP A 109 50.58 -38.72 8.89
C ASP A 109 50.44 -37.20 8.87
N GLU A 110 50.51 -36.55 7.69
CA GLU A 110 50.38 -35.13 7.53
C GLU A 110 48.88 -34.67 7.40
N LYS A 111 47.98 -35.63 7.06
CA LYS A 111 46.58 -35.32 6.75
C LYS A 111 45.56 -35.92 7.75
N LYS A 112 45.92 -36.98 8.44
CA LYS A 112 45.02 -37.73 9.35
C LYS A 112 44.46 -36.86 10.48
N GLY A 113 45.07 -35.73 10.81
CA GLY A 113 44.68 -34.86 11.90
C GLY A 113 45.15 -35.42 13.27
N THR A 114 44.43 -35.02 14.30
CA THR A 114 44.68 -35.45 15.70
C THR A 114 43.93 -36.75 15.98
N GLU A 115 44.62 -37.76 16.48
CA GLU A 115 44.01 -38.96 16.99
C GLU A 115 43.35 -38.65 18.33
N LEU A 116 42.03 -38.82 18.41
CA LEU A 116 41.24 -38.51 19.62
C LEU A 116 41.11 -39.71 20.57
N GLY A 117 41.19 -40.91 20.03
CA GLY A 117 41.05 -42.14 20.79
C GLY A 117 40.45 -43.29 19.96
N THR A 118 40.22 -44.38 20.66
CA THR A 118 39.60 -45.58 20.09
C THR A 118 38.28 -45.90 20.76
N ILE A 119 37.36 -46.50 20.02
CA ILE A 119 36.10 -47.06 20.53
C ILE A 119 36.11 -48.54 20.18
N GLY A 120 36.07 -49.41 21.18
CA GLY A 120 36.09 -50.86 21.04
C GLY A 120 34.72 -51.51 21.19
N ALA A 121 34.49 -52.63 20.49
CA ALA A 121 33.23 -53.35 20.62
C ALA A 121 33.02 -53.97 22.00
N ALA A 122 34.13 -54.20 22.78
CA ALA A 122 34.10 -54.69 24.13
C ALA A 122 34.09 -53.58 25.20
N ASP A 123 34.14 -52.32 24.84
CA ASP A 123 34.16 -51.20 25.76
C ASP A 123 32.81 -51.02 26.46
N GLU A 124 32.81 -50.59 27.74
CA GLU A 124 31.59 -50.27 28.48
C GLU A 124 30.84 -49.08 27.87
N SER A 125 31.56 -48.11 27.29
CA SER A 125 31.00 -46.99 26.56
C SER A 125 31.47 -47.03 25.10
N GLN A 126 30.53 -47.01 24.21
CA GLN A 126 30.78 -46.93 22.76
C GLN A 126 30.71 -45.49 22.27
N THR A 127 30.77 -44.51 23.15
CA THR A 127 30.77 -43.06 22.82
C THR A 127 32.10 -42.44 23.26
N LEU A 128 32.76 -41.77 22.32
CA LEU A 128 33.89 -40.89 22.53
C LEU A 128 33.42 -39.44 22.57
N THR A 129 33.48 -38.85 23.79
CA THR A 129 33.25 -37.38 23.93
C THR A 129 34.51 -36.63 23.56
N ILE A 130 34.35 -35.56 22.78
CA ILE A 130 35.46 -34.81 22.19
C ILE A 130 35.59 -33.47 22.90
N SER A 131 36.82 -33.22 23.40
CA SER A 131 37.21 -31.94 23.97
C SER A 131 38.10 -31.21 22.98
N GLY A 132 37.69 -29.99 22.58
CA GLY A 132 38.41 -29.17 21.61
C GLY A 132 37.53 -28.72 20.44
N ASN A 133 37.99 -27.76 19.70
CA ASN A 133 37.24 -27.12 18.60
C ASN A 133 37.66 -27.73 17.26
N TYR A 134 37.24 -28.97 17.03
CA TYR A 134 37.46 -29.63 15.75
C TYR A 134 36.20 -29.53 14.86
N THR A 135 36.40 -29.34 13.57
CA THR A 135 35.32 -29.13 12.60
C THR A 135 35.20 -30.24 11.57
N PHE A 136 36.13 -31.20 11.56
CA PHE A 136 36.09 -32.37 10.69
C PHE A 136 36.39 -33.65 11.51
N VAL A 137 35.76 -34.76 11.12
CA VAL A 137 35.92 -36.06 11.73
C VAL A 137 36.37 -37.10 10.72
N GLY A 138 37.22 -38.05 11.20
CA GLY A 138 37.62 -39.23 10.45
C GLY A 138 37.54 -40.46 11.31
N ILE A 139 37.06 -41.57 10.78
CA ILE A 139 36.83 -42.82 11.48
C ILE A 139 37.40 -43.98 10.63
N ARG A 140 38.27 -44.77 11.21
CA ARG A 140 38.80 -45.96 10.51
C ARG A 140 38.88 -47.16 11.44
N SER A 141 38.97 -48.39 10.89
CA SER A 141 39.26 -49.55 11.67
C SER A 141 40.70 -49.53 12.22
N THR A 142 40.85 -49.79 13.51
CA THR A 142 42.18 -49.94 14.15
C THR A 142 42.86 -51.21 13.73
N ASN A 143 42.11 -52.34 13.69
CA ASN A 143 42.63 -53.66 13.41
C ASN A 143 41.62 -54.53 12.67
N GLY A 144 41.99 -55.02 11.49
CA GLY A 144 41.23 -56.02 10.68
C GLY A 144 39.94 -55.45 10.08
N ALA A 145 39.04 -56.35 9.74
CA ALA A 145 37.71 -55.96 9.28
C ALA A 145 36.77 -55.73 10.44
N ILE A 146 36.03 -54.64 10.42
CA ILE A 146 35.07 -54.22 11.43
C ILE A 146 33.70 -54.02 10.81
N TYR A 147 32.66 -54.42 11.54
CA TYR A 147 31.26 -54.36 11.12
C TYR A 147 30.50 -53.46 12.08
N ILE A 148 29.78 -52.46 11.58
CA ILE A 148 29.12 -51.39 12.30
C ILE A 148 27.71 -51.26 11.80
N ASP A 149 26.74 -51.24 12.71
CA ASP A 149 25.34 -51.04 12.38
C ASP A 149 25.03 -49.53 12.21
N GLU A 150 25.61 -48.70 13.11
CA GLU A 150 25.34 -47.27 13.12
C GLU A 150 26.53 -46.47 13.66
N ILE A 151 26.77 -45.31 13.08
CA ILE A 151 27.69 -44.30 13.60
C ILE A 151 26.88 -43.04 13.85
N GLN A 152 26.91 -42.49 15.05
CA GLN A 152 26.38 -41.18 15.37
C GLN A 152 27.53 -40.18 15.51
N VAL A 153 27.40 -39.04 14.84
CA VAL A 153 28.31 -37.91 14.98
C VAL A 153 27.51 -36.70 15.44
N VAL A 154 27.87 -36.17 16.61
CA VAL A 154 27.18 -35.00 17.19
C VAL A 154 28.01 -33.76 16.91
N TRP A 155 27.38 -32.81 16.32
CA TRP A 155 27.90 -31.50 16.02
C TRP A 155 27.20 -30.47 16.91
N GLU A 156 27.93 -29.50 17.42
CA GLU A 156 27.37 -28.23 17.86
C GLU A 156 27.36 -27.33 16.62
N ALA A 157 26.17 -26.97 16.15
CA ALA A 157 26.06 -26.11 15.02
C ALA A 157 26.83 -24.79 15.27
N ASP A 158 27.60 -24.35 14.33
CA ASP A 158 28.15 -23.01 14.42
C ASP A 158 26.95 -22.08 14.59
N ASP A 159 26.98 -21.22 15.62
CA ASP A 159 25.94 -20.22 15.78
C ASP A 159 25.82 -19.47 14.43
N ALA A 160 24.75 -19.74 13.68
CA ALA A 160 24.43 -18.90 12.56
C ALA A 160 24.35 -17.48 13.14
N PRO A 161 25.07 -16.50 12.59
CA PRO A 161 25.04 -15.15 13.14
C PRO A 161 23.58 -14.76 13.33
N ALA A 162 23.20 -14.39 14.56
CA ALA A 162 21.82 -14.08 14.91
C ALA A 162 21.25 -13.18 13.82
N ALA A 163 20.16 -13.60 13.19
CA ALA A 163 19.56 -12.84 12.10
C ALA A 163 19.23 -11.43 12.60
N VAL A 164 19.88 -10.44 12.04
CA VAL A 164 19.63 -9.04 12.39
C VAL A 164 18.36 -8.61 11.68
N ALA A 165 17.35 -8.19 12.44
CA ALA A 165 16.10 -7.69 11.88
C ALA A 165 16.34 -6.42 11.02
N ALA A 166 15.65 -6.33 9.89
CA ALA A 166 15.70 -5.14 9.08
C ALA A 166 15.10 -3.93 9.85
N PRO A 167 15.69 -2.73 9.78
CA PRO A 167 15.17 -1.57 10.47
C PRO A 167 13.85 -1.09 9.87
N VAL A 168 13.08 -0.34 10.67
CA VAL A 168 11.83 0.30 10.22
C VAL A 168 12.02 1.81 10.22
N ILE A 169 11.69 2.45 9.10
CA ILE A 169 11.80 3.89 8.89
C ILE A 169 10.40 4.51 9.06
N TYR A 170 10.30 5.54 9.91
CA TYR A 170 9.08 6.31 10.17
C TYR A 170 9.28 7.77 9.79
N PHE A 171 8.23 8.37 9.25
CA PHE A 171 8.15 9.82 9.02
C PHE A 171 6.93 10.38 9.76
N GLU A 172 7.11 11.47 10.50
CA GLU A 172 6.04 12.17 11.20
C GLU A 172 6.15 13.68 10.99
N PRO A 173 5.19 14.32 10.28
CA PRO A 173 4.03 13.72 9.62
C PRO A 173 4.40 12.87 8.39
N LEU A 174 3.55 11.88 8.05
CA LEU A 174 3.75 11.00 6.88
C LEU A 174 3.58 11.75 5.54
N HIS A 175 2.72 12.77 5.52
CA HIS A 175 2.45 13.64 4.37
C HIS A 175 2.80 15.09 4.76
N PRO A 176 4.11 15.44 4.80
CA PRO A 176 4.53 16.81 4.97
C PRO A 176 4.24 17.62 3.71
N TYR A 177 3.93 18.89 3.88
CA TYR A 177 3.69 19.79 2.75
C TYR A 177 4.93 20.63 2.44
N GLN A 178 5.05 21.07 1.19
CA GLN A 178 6.12 21.97 0.78
C GLN A 178 6.19 23.18 1.71
N GLY A 179 7.39 23.45 2.24
CA GLY A 179 7.64 24.48 3.24
C GLY A 179 7.43 24.06 4.70
N GLU A 180 7.04 22.82 4.94
CA GLU A 180 6.98 22.21 6.28
C GLU A 180 8.17 21.26 6.50
N GLU A 181 8.21 20.65 7.67
CA GLU A 181 9.26 19.69 8.06
C GLU A 181 8.62 18.35 8.43
N THR A 182 9.39 17.26 8.26
CA THR A 182 9.05 15.95 8.81
C THR A 182 10.22 15.37 9.56
N THR A 183 9.94 14.65 10.64
CA THR A 183 10.95 13.96 11.43
C THR A 183 11.09 12.52 10.95
N CYS A 184 12.32 12.10 10.64
CA CYS A 184 12.65 10.73 10.34
C CYS A 184 13.14 10.03 11.61
N THR A 185 12.48 8.91 11.97
CA THR A 185 12.89 8.01 13.05
C THR A 185 13.14 6.62 12.48
N ILE A 186 14.22 5.98 12.93
CA ILE A 186 14.57 4.63 12.47
C ILE A 186 14.70 3.73 13.71
N THR A 187 14.06 2.56 13.68
CA THR A 187 14.11 1.60 14.78
C THR A 187 14.53 0.22 14.28
N CYS A 188 15.12 -0.60 15.14
CA CYS A 188 15.44 -2.00 14.87
C CYS A 188 14.99 -2.86 16.05
N GLU A 189 14.39 -4.03 15.78
CA GLU A 189 13.93 -4.96 16.82
C GLU A 189 15.09 -5.77 17.43
N THR A 190 16.23 -5.87 16.72
CA THR A 190 17.39 -6.59 17.25
C THR A 190 18.10 -5.75 18.31
N GLU A 191 18.05 -6.20 19.56
CA GLU A 191 18.68 -5.51 20.69
C GLU A 191 20.19 -5.44 20.51
N GLY A 192 20.76 -4.26 20.72
CA GLY A 192 22.20 -4.00 20.59
C GLY A 192 22.71 -3.81 19.15
N ALA A 193 21.84 -3.92 18.14
CA ALA A 193 22.25 -3.64 16.77
C ALA A 193 22.43 -2.12 16.53
N SER A 194 23.51 -1.74 15.87
CA SER A 194 23.72 -0.39 15.35
C SER A 194 22.91 -0.21 14.06
N ILE A 195 22.23 0.93 13.93
CA ILE A 195 21.50 1.27 12.72
C ILE A 195 22.37 2.21 11.88
N LEU A 196 22.56 1.87 10.61
CA LEU A 196 23.23 2.69 9.61
C LEU A 196 22.22 3.19 8.61
N TYR A 197 22.26 4.48 8.27
CA TYR A 197 21.38 5.07 7.28
C TYR A 197 22.11 5.95 6.28
N ALA A 198 21.51 6.10 5.11
CA ALA A 198 21.95 7.02 4.06
C ALA A 198 20.77 7.83 3.52
N ILE A 199 21.01 9.08 3.16
CA ILE A 199 20.04 9.98 2.53
C ILE A 199 20.33 10.02 1.04
N ASN A 200 19.33 9.74 0.22
CA ASN A 200 19.42 9.62 -1.22
C ASN A 200 20.53 8.61 -1.61
N ASP A 201 21.54 9.01 -2.38
CA ASP A 201 22.68 8.18 -2.75
C ASP A 201 23.96 8.55 -1.98
N GLY A 202 23.80 9.13 -0.78
CA GLY A 202 24.90 9.51 0.10
C GLY A 202 25.56 8.33 0.81
N GLU A 203 26.62 8.63 1.58
CA GLU A 203 27.33 7.66 2.40
C GLU A 203 26.49 7.24 3.62
N TYR A 204 26.68 5.99 4.07
CA TYR A 204 26.07 5.48 5.29
C TYR A 204 26.70 6.13 6.52
N GLN A 205 25.86 6.54 7.46
CA GLN A 205 26.24 7.07 8.76
C GLN A 205 25.42 6.39 9.87
N GLU A 206 25.91 6.43 11.09
CA GLU A 206 25.24 5.84 12.24
C GLU A 206 24.00 6.67 12.65
N PHE A 207 22.88 6.02 12.86
CA PHE A 207 21.67 6.64 13.38
C PHE A 207 21.71 6.67 14.91
N THR A 208 21.82 7.86 15.48
CA THR A 208 21.89 8.09 16.92
C THR A 208 20.64 8.75 17.49
N GLU A 209 19.96 9.58 16.67
CA GLU A 209 18.76 10.31 17.06
C GLU A 209 17.90 10.65 15.83
N PRO A 210 16.60 10.89 16.00
CA PRO A 210 15.73 11.36 14.93
C PRO A 210 16.22 12.66 14.30
N PHE A 211 16.07 12.79 12.98
CA PHE A 211 16.51 13.96 12.21
C PHE A 211 15.38 14.52 11.34
N THR A 212 15.51 15.79 11.00
CA THR A 212 14.50 16.54 10.24
C THR A 212 14.81 16.53 8.74
N LEU A 213 13.76 16.42 7.92
CA LEU A 213 13.78 16.56 6.47
C LEU A 213 12.85 17.69 6.06
N THR A 214 13.24 18.46 5.03
CA THR A 214 12.50 19.63 4.52
C THR A 214 12.14 19.52 3.04
N GLU A 215 12.54 18.43 2.40
CA GLU A 215 12.28 18.16 0.97
C GLU A 215 12.12 16.67 0.72
N THR A 216 11.54 16.33 -0.43
CA THR A 216 11.36 14.93 -0.86
C THR A 216 12.68 14.19 -0.83
N THR A 217 12.76 13.15 0.01
CA THR A 217 14.00 12.47 0.35
C THR A 217 13.80 10.97 0.44
N THR A 218 14.73 10.22 -0.13
CA THR A 218 14.81 8.76 0.04
C THR A 218 15.78 8.44 1.16
N VAL A 219 15.33 7.68 2.16
CA VAL A 219 16.15 7.18 3.27
C VAL A 219 16.32 5.68 3.08
N LYS A 220 17.59 5.24 3.09
CA LYS A 220 17.99 3.83 3.11
C LYS A 220 18.50 3.51 4.50
N ALA A 221 18.19 2.34 5.03
CA ALA A 221 18.68 1.92 6.33
C ALA A 221 18.95 0.42 6.38
N LYS A 222 19.96 0.04 7.17
CA LYS A 222 20.29 -1.34 7.52
C LYS A 222 20.76 -1.40 8.97
N ALA A 223 20.61 -2.53 9.62
CA ALA A 223 21.10 -2.76 10.98
C ALA A 223 22.31 -3.71 10.97
N GLN A 224 23.21 -3.55 11.93
CA GLN A 224 24.40 -4.35 12.04
C GLN A 224 24.63 -4.74 13.50
N LEU A 225 24.88 -6.03 13.73
CA LEU A 225 25.28 -6.57 15.02
C LEU A 225 26.48 -7.49 14.82
N GLU A 226 27.61 -7.17 15.42
CA GLU A 226 28.89 -7.88 15.23
C GLU A 226 29.26 -8.02 13.73
N ASN A 227 29.26 -9.24 13.20
CA ASN A 227 29.56 -9.54 11.79
C ASN A 227 28.31 -9.75 10.92
N ALA A 228 27.13 -9.67 11.50
CA ALA A 228 25.86 -9.84 10.80
C ALA A 228 25.27 -8.48 10.41
N THR A 229 24.70 -8.40 9.21
CA THR A 229 24.04 -7.21 8.68
C THR A 229 22.64 -7.62 8.18
N SER A 230 21.64 -6.81 8.50
CA SER A 230 20.28 -7.01 8.00
C SER A 230 20.15 -6.70 6.51
N ASP A 231 19.03 -7.07 5.94
CA ASP A 231 18.58 -6.52 4.66
C ASP A 231 18.44 -5.00 4.76
N GLU A 232 18.68 -4.31 3.62
CA GLU A 232 18.48 -2.88 3.47
C GLU A 232 17.01 -2.55 3.26
N VAL A 233 16.51 -1.57 3.99
CA VAL A 233 15.18 -1.00 3.80
C VAL A 233 15.30 0.37 3.18
N THR A 234 14.47 0.65 2.17
CA THR A 234 14.38 1.95 1.51
C THR A 234 12.99 2.52 1.67
N LYS A 235 12.88 3.79 2.08
CA LYS A 235 11.63 4.51 2.16
C LYS A 235 11.80 5.96 1.72
N THR A 236 10.88 6.44 0.88
CA THR A 236 10.86 7.82 0.42
C THR A 236 9.73 8.58 1.11
N VAL A 237 10.05 9.76 1.67
CA VAL A 237 9.07 10.75 2.03
C VAL A 237 8.92 11.74 0.88
N THR A 238 7.66 12.02 0.51
CA THR A 238 7.34 13.01 -0.52
C THR A 238 6.67 14.20 0.14
N PHE A 239 7.15 15.39 -0.17
CA PHE A 239 6.52 16.63 0.28
C PHE A 239 5.42 17.00 -0.71
N ASP A 240 4.19 16.94 -0.21
CA ASP A 240 3.01 17.19 -1.00
C ASP A 240 2.87 18.69 -1.37
N PRO A 241 2.26 19.02 -2.51
CA PRO A 241 2.15 20.39 -2.95
C PRO A 241 1.31 21.26 -2.01
N THR A 242 1.71 22.52 -1.91
CA THR A 242 0.93 23.61 -1.34
C THR A 242 0.36 24.44 -2.49
N VAL A 243 -0.96 24.64 -2.51
CA VAL A 243 -1.68 25.43 -3.53
C VAL A 243 -2.31 26.67 -2.92
N ALA A 244 -2.39 27.75 -3.70
CA ALA A 244 -2.94 29.00 -3.19
C ALA A 244 -4.48 29.05 -3.21
N ASN A 245 -5.12 28.37 -4.16
CA ASN A 245 -6.54 28.52 -4.46
C ASN A 245 -7.12 27.27 -5.16
N ILE A 246 -8.44 27.29 -5.40
CA ILE A 246 -9.17 26.19 -6.04
C ILE A 246 -8.73 25.98 -7.50
N ALA A 247 -8.39 27.02 -8.25
CA ALA A 247 -7.92 26.84 -9.62
C ALA A 247 -6.60 26.05 -9.68
N GLU A 248 -5.67 26.31 -8.77
CA GLU A 248 -4.43 25.52 -8.65
C GLU A 248 -4.71 24.11 -8.14
N LEU A 249 -5.63 23.96 -7.18
CA LEU A 249 -6.04 22.66 -6.64
C LEU A 249 -6.57 21.73 -7.76
N THR A 250 -7.41 22.26 -8.65
CA THR A 250 -8.02 21.46 -9.74
C THR A 250 -7.01 21.00 -10.81
N GLN A 251 -5.79 21.53 -10.82
CA GLN A 251 -4.71 21.07 -11.70
C GLN A 251 -3.92 19.88 -11.14
N LEU A 252 -4.12 19.54 -9.88
CA LEU A 252 -3.40 18.43 -9.25
C LEU A 252 -3.91 17.09 -9.79
N ALA A 253 -3.00 16.15 -9.93
CA ALA A 253 -3.33 14.79 -10.38
C ALA A 253 -4.18 14.04 -9.35
N ASN A 254 -4.99 13.09 -9.84
CA ASN A 254 -5.72 12.17 -8.99
C ASN A 254 -4.80 11.48 -7.98
N ASN A 255 -5.26 11.32 -6.75
CA ASN A 255 -4.53 10.76 -5.60
C ASN A 255 -3.40 11.63 -5.02
N THR A 256 -3.22 12.86 -5.44
CA THR A 256 -2.26 13.80 -4.84
C THR A 256 -2.81 14.34 -3.51
N TYR A 257 -2.01 14.28 -2.45
CA TYR A 257 -2.27 15.01 -1.21
C TYR A 257 -1.89 16.48 -1.42
N PHE A 258 -2.57 17.38 -0.73
CA PHE A 258 -2.32 18.83 -0.86
C PHE A 258 -2.69 19.59 0.42
N LYS A 259 -2.16 20.82 0.52
CA LYS A 259 -2.59 21.86 1.46
C LYS A 259 -2.95 23.11 0.67
N MET A 260 -4.14 23.67 0.90
CA MET A 260 -4.53 24.97 0.36
C MET A 260 -4.30 26.06 1.40
N THR A 261 -3.61 27.13 1.00
CA THR A 261 -3.29 28.26 1.89
C THR A 261 -4.34 29.37 1.85
N GLY A 262 -5.10 29.45 0.75
CA GLY A 262 -6.20 30.40 0.63
C GLY A 262 -7.44 29.96 1.36
N GLU A 263 -8.36 30.90 1.53
CA GLU A 263 -9.68 30.67 2.13
C GLU A 263 -10.72 30.37 1.05
N ALA A 264 -11.77 29.65 1.44
CA ALA A 264 -12.92 29.37 0.60
C ALA A 264 -14.22 29.54 1.38
N VAL A 265 -15.30 29.89 0.66
CA VAL A 265 -16.64 30.05 1.26
C VAL A 265 -17.44 28.80 1.02
N VAL A 266 -18.15 28.33 2.02
CA VAL A 266 -19.09 27.20 1.93
C VAL A 266 -20.30 27.63 1.12
N VAL A 267 -20.58 26.90 0.05
CA VAL A 267 -21.71 27.12 -0.86
C VAL A 267 -22.92 26.31 -0.44
N TYR A 268 -22.70 25.05 -0.10
CA TYR A 268 -23.77 24.10 0.18
C TYR A 268 -23.28 22.95 1.05
N VAL A 269 -24.15 22.49 1.96
CA VAL A 269 -23.88 21.35 2.83
C VAL A 269 -25.09 20.42 2.78
N ASN A 270 -24.86 19.15 2.47
CA ASN A 270 -25.87 18.12 2.58
C ASN A 270 -25.22 16.76 2.93
N GLY A 271 -25.35 16.37 4.19
CA GLY A 271 -24.76 15.14 4.70
C GLY A 271 -23.24 15.12 4.46
N ARG A 272 -22.78 14.24 3.55
CA ARG A 272 -21.36 14.06 3.20
C ARG A 272 -20.84 15.00 2.12
N TYR A 273 -21.67 15.85 1.54
CA TYR A 273 -21.34 16.75 0.45
C TYR A 273 -21.17 18.17 0.98
N LEU A 274 -19.98 18.71 0.80
CA LEU A 274 -19.62 20.07 1.17
C LEU A 274 -19.05 20.76 -0.06
N TYR A 275 -19.78 21.68 -0.65
CA TYR A 275 -19.30 22.51 -1.74
C TYR A 275 -18.71 23.80 -1.21
N ILE A 276 -17.52 24.12 -1.67
CA ILE A 276 -16.83 25.37 -1.33
C ILE A 276 -16.41 26.09 -2.62
N LYS A 277 -16.27 27.42 -2.52
CA LYS A 277 -15.77 28.26 -3.60
C LYS A 277 -14.79 29.30 -3.09
N ASP A 278 -13.91 29.76 -3.99
CA ASP A 278 -13.17 31.01 -3.87
C ASP A 278 -13.39 31.86 -5.13
N ASP A 279 -12.60 32.92 -5.32
CA ASP A 279 -12.68 33.78 -6.51
C ASP A 279 -12.23 33.09 -7.80
N THR A 280 -11.60 31.92 -7.69
CA THR A 280 -11.00 31.19 -8.82
C THR A 280 -11.80 29.97 -9.27
N GLY A 281 -12.69 29.44 -8.40
CA GLY A 281 -13.47 28.28 -8.76
C GLY A 281 -14.28 27.66 -7.62
N TYR A 282 -14.74 26.43 -7.88
CA TYR A 282 -15.56 25.63 -6.99
C TYR A 282 -14.96 24.23 -6.85
N THR A 283 -15.15 23.62 -5.68
CA THR A 283 -14.80 22.20 -5.48
C THR A 283 -15.74 21.52 -4.51
N LEU A 284 -15.86 20.20 -4.67
CA LEU A 284 -16.58 19.33 -3.73
C LEU A 284 -15.59 18.75 -2.71
N VAL A 285 -15.86 18.93 -1.43
CA VAL A 285 -15.23 18.21 -0.33
C VAL A 285 -16.18 17.08 0.06
N TYR A 286 -15.74 15.85 -0.16
CA TYR A 286 -16.57 14.67 0.01
C TYR A 286 -16.25 13.91 1.29
N ASN A 287 -17.31 13.54 2.02
CA ASN A 287 -17.28 12.70 3.24
C ASN A 287 -16.38 13.25 4.37
N SER A 288 -16.23 14.58 4.45
CA SER A 288 -15.42 15.26 5.46
C SER A 288 -16.17 16.45 6.09
N THR A 289 -17.50 16.40 6.11
CA THR A 289 -18.35 17.42 6.72
C THR A 289 -18.22 17.35 8.25
N VAL A 290 -18.10 18.49 8.90
CA VAL A 290 -18.01 18.64 10.36
C VAL A 290 -19.28 19.27 10.93
N ASP A 291 -19.57 19.01 12.21
CA ASP A 291 -20.73 19.55 12.88
C ASP A 291 -20.67 21.08 12.95
N GLY A 292 -21.77 21.73 12.67
CA GLY A 292 -21.95 23.19 12.76
C GLY A 292 -21.53 23.96 11.51
N ILE A 293 -20.93 23.31 10.50
CA ILE A 293 -20.62 23.97 9.23
C ILE A 293 -21.88 24.22 8.41
N ALA A 294 -22.00 25.42 7.85
CA ALA A 294 -23.16 25.87 7.08
C ALA A 294 -22.74 26.72 5.87
N ALA A 295 -23.65 26.89 4.92
CA ALA A 295 -23.45 27.80 3.79
C ALA A 295 -23.17 29.24 4.32
N GLY A 296 -22.24 29.92 3.67
CA GLY A 296 -21.74 31.23 4.05
C GLY A 296 -20.59 31.22 5.05
N ASN A 297 -20.23 30.07 5.63
CA ASN A 297 -19.03 29.97 6.47
C ASN A 297 -17.76 30.05 5.65
N THR A 298 -16.66 30.49 6.27
CA THR A 298 -15.34 30.55 5.65
C THR A 298 -14.51 29.36 6.08
N VAL A 299 -13.94 28.64 5.14
CA VAL A 299 -13.04 27.49 5.34
C VAL A 299 -11.59 27.93 5.10
N SER A 300 -10.70 27.54 5.99
CA SER A 300 -9.24 27.76 5.89
C SER A 300 -8.45 26.50 6.20
N ASN A 301 -7.15 26.52 5.94
CA ASN A 301 -6.24 25.39 6.19
C ASN A 301 -6.74 24.05 5.61
N LEU A 302 -7.38 24.09 4.43
CA LEU A 302 -7.88 22.89 3.78
C LEU A 302 -6.71 21.98 3.37
N LYS A 303 -6.71 20.78 3.90
CA LYS A 303 -5.81 19.70 3.55
C LYS A 303 -6.64 18.51 3.11
N GLY A 304 -6.15 17.74 2.17
CA GLY A 304 -6.89 16.59 1.69
C GLY A 304 -6.17 15.84 0.58
N LYS A 305 -6.92 15.01 -0.09
CA LYS A 305 -6.44 14.20 -1.21
C LYS A 305 -7.36 14.42 -2.40
N VAL A 306 -6.79 14.71 -3.56
CA VAL A 306 -7.55 14.78 -4.82
C VAL A 306 -8.13 13.40 -5.14
N SER A 307 -9.42 13.38 -5.44
CA SER A 307 -10.15 12.20 -5.91
C SER A 307 -10.90 12.56 -7.19
N ILE A 308 -10.79 11.74 -8.22
CA ILE A 308 -11.59 11.87 -9.43
C ILE A 308 -12.49 10.64 -9.53
N TYR A 309 -13.75 10.83 -9.14
CA TYR A 309 -14.75 9.76 -9.14
C TYR A 309 -15.63 9.84 -10.38
N ASN A 310 -15.48 8.87 -11.29
CA ASN A 310 -16.23 8.83 -12.56
C ASN A 310 -16.20 10.14 -13.38
N GLY A 311 -15.11 10.89 -13.26
CA GLY A 311 -14.92 12.17 -13.94
C GLY A 311 -15.23 13.40 -13.07
N LEU A 312 -15.85 13.25 -11.91
CA LEU A 312 -16.11 14.33 -10.96
C LEU A 312 -14.87 14.57 -10.10
N PHE A 313 -14.38 15.81 -10.08
CA PHE A 313 -13.30 16.22 -9.19
C PHE A 313 -13.85 16.45 -7.78
N GLU A 314 -13.22 15.85 -6.81
CA GLU A 314 -13.56 16.00 -5.39
C GLU A 314 -12.31 15.94 -4.50
N VAL A 315 -12.42 16.50 -3.32
CA VAL A 315 -11.43 16.39 -2.24
C VAL A 315 -11.91 15.37 -1.24
N ALA A 316 -11.14 14.30 -1.06
CA ALA A 316 -11.40 13.25 -0.10
C ALA A 316 -10.45 13.37 1.12
N ASN A 317 -10.86 12.77 2.25
CA ASN A 317 -10.09 12.75 3.50
C ASN A 317 -9.65 14.16 3.94
N ALA A 318 -10.53 15.13 3.76
CA ALA A 318 -10.24 16.52 4.07
C ALA A 318 -10.24 16.80 5.56
N THR A 319 -9.33 17.70 5.97
CA THR A 319 -9.33 18.40 7.24
C THR A 319 -9.25 19.90 6.96
N TYR A 320 -9.95 20.69 7.74
CA TYR A 320 -9.98 22.15 7.58
C TYR A 320 -10.43 22.80 8.89
N GLU A 321 -10.20 24.10 8.99
CA GLU A 321 -10.78 24.98 9.99
C GLU A 321 -11.92 25.76 9.35
N PHE A 322 -12.89 26.22 10.14
CA PHE A 322 -13.93 27.09 9.62
C PHE A 322 -14.33 28.17 10.64
N GLU A 323 -14.72 29.32 10.09
CA GLU A 323 -15.37 30.40 10.82
C GLU A 323 -16.83 30.50 10.43
N ALA A 324 -17.70 30.70 11.43
CA ALA A 324 -19.12 30.96 11.25
C ALA A 324 -19.33 32.40 10.73
N THR A 325 -19.05 32.59 9.45
CA THR A 325 -19.33 33.84 8.72
C THR A 325 -20.68 33.74 8.01
N GLU A 326 -21.20 34.84 7.52
CA GLU A 326 -22.47 34.95 6.76
C GLU A 326 -22.22 35.54 5.38
N VAL A 327 -21.27 34.94 4.65
CA VAL A 327 -20.98 35.36 3.27
C VAL A 327 -22.13 34.95 2.37
N ALA A 328 -22.72 35.88 1.64
CA ALA A 328 -23.75 35.56 0.66
C ALA A 328 -23.20 34.69 -0.49
N VAL A 329 -23.94 33.67 -0.85
CA VAL A 329 -23.59 32.77 -1.95
C VAL A 329 -24.76 32.65 -2.91
N ASP A 330 -24.64 33.34 -4.04
CA ASP A 330 -25.63 33.30 -5.10
C ASP A 330 -25.19 32.35 -6.23
N PRO A 331 -26.13 31.59 -6.87
CA PRO A 331 -25.82 30.77 -8.02
C PRO A 331 -25.50 31.65 -9.24
N ILE A 332 -24.63 31.17 -10.11
CA ILE A 332 -24.31 31.80 -11.38
C ILE A 332 -25.43 31.46 -12.35
N GLU A 333 -26.06 32.48 -12.96
CA GLU A 333 -27.05 32.26 -14.04
C GLU A 333 -26.35 31.76 -15.31
N MET A 334 -26.74 30.56 -15.78
CA MET A 334 -26.18 29.94 -16.99
C MET A 334 -27.28 29.39 -17.89
N THR A 335 -27.01 29.38 -19.20
CA THR A 335 -27.82 28.65 -20.18
C THR A 335 -27.29 27.23 -20.37
N ILE A 336 -28.15 26.29 -20.76
CA ILE A 336 -27.73 24.89 -20.98
C ILE A 336 -26.52 24.78 -21.93
N PRO A 337 -26.45 25.49 -23.10
CA PRO A 337 -25.28 25.42 -23.97
C PRO A 337 -23.97 25.92 -23.36
N ALA A 338 -24.04 26.78 -22.33
CA ALA A 338 -22.85 27.28 -21.64
C ALA A 338 -22.31 26.33 -20.61
N ILE A 339 -23.07 25.30 -20.23
CA ILE A 339 -22.66 24.31 -19.21
C ILE A 339 -21.83 23.23 -19.88
N THR A 340 -20.57 23.12 -19.47
CA THR A 340 -19.59 22.15 -19.95
C THR A 340 -18.86 21.47 -18.76
N ALA A 341 -17.98 20.55 -19.05
CA ALA A 341 -17.14 19.93 -18.02
C ALA A 341 -16.21 20.94 -17.31
N ASP A 342 -15.88 22.06 -17.96
CA ASP A 342 -15.05 23.13 -17.38
C ASP A 342 -15.78 23.88 -16.24
N ASN A 343 -17.11 23.77 -16.18
CA ASN A 343 -17.93 24.35 -15.12
C ASN A 343 -18.15 23.38 -13.94
N MET A 344 -17.46 22.27 -13.91
CA MET A 344 -17.63 21.24 -12.86
C MET A 344 -17.59 21.85 -11.45
N ASN A 345 -18.49 21.38 -10.59
CA ASN A 345 -18.72 21.84 -9.23
C ASN A 345 -19.27 23.27 -9.09
N GLN A 346 -19.47 24.02 -10.17
CA GLN A 346 -20.05 25.35 -10.08
C GLN A 346 -21.50 25.29 -9.62
N TYR A 347 -21.87 26.23 -8.76
CA TYR A 347 -23.22 26.46 -8.29
C TYR A 347 -23.94 27.38 -9.29
N VAL A 348 -24.92 26.83 -9.97
CA VAL A 348 -25.58 27.53 -11.09
C VAL A 348 -27.09 27.54 -10.94
N VAL A 349 -27.74 28.51 -11.59
CA VAL A 349 -29.17 28.51 -11.83
C VAL A 349 -29.44 28.56 -13.34
N ILE A 350 -30.30 27.67 -13.82
CA ILE A 350 -30.77 27.61 -15.20
C ILE A 350 -32.23 28.03 -15.21
N LYS A 351 -32.54 29.13 -15.84
CA LYS A 351 -33.86 29.75 -15.80
C LYS A 351 -34.79 29.28 -16.89
N GLY A 352 -36.05 29.15 -16.57
CA GLY A 352 -37.15 28.96 -17.54
C GLY A 352 -37.10 27.65 -18.30
N VAL A 353 -36.60 26.55 -17.70
CA VAL A 353 -36.54 25.24 -18.35
C VAL A 353 -37.79 24.43 -18.12
N ALA A 354 -38.25 23.69 -19.14
CA ALA A 354 -39.23 22.66 -18.99
C ALA A 354 -38.60 21.36 -18.49
N LEU A 355 -39.34 20.55 -17.74
CA LEU A 355 -38.87 19.30 -17.16
C LEU A 355 -39.52 18.11 -17.88
N SER A 356 -38.75 17.05 -18.12
CA SER A 356 -39.27 15.82 -18.73
C SER A 356 -38.48 14.60 -18.24
N ASP A 357 -38.89 13.40 -18.66
CA ASP A 357 -38.20 12.14 -18.49
C ASP A 357 -37.85 11.85 -17.02
N VAL A 358 -38.79 12.10 -16.09
CA VAL A 358 -38.61 11.78 -14.68
C VAL A 358 -38.65 10.28 -14.50
N ASP A 359 -37.51 9.69 -14.12
CA ASP A 359 -37.37 8.27 -13.82
C ASP A 359 -36.46 8.07 -12.60
N GLY A 360 -37.06 7.71 -11.48
CA GLY A 360 -36.37 7.60 -10.20
C GLY A 360 -35.69 8.88 -9.77
N ARG A 361 -34.38 8.95 -9.90
CA ARG A 361 -33.57 10.13 -9.56
C ARG A 361 -33.11 10.94 -10.78
N ASN A 362 -33.54 10.55 -11.98
CA ASN A 362 -33.18 11.21 -13.22
C ASN A 362 -34.29 12.16 -13.66
N ILE A 363 -33.90 13.23 -14.31
CA ILE A 363 -34.75 14.23 -14.92
C ILE A 363 -34.04 14.85 -16.12
N THR A 364 -34.76 15.35 -17.12
CA THR A 364 -34.20 16.11 -18.23
C THR A 364 -34.69 17.57 -18.15
N LEU A 365 -33.72 18.51 -18.18
CA LEU A 365 -33.98 19.93 -18.28
C LEU A 365 -33.95 20.31 -19.77
N ASN A 366 -35.02 20.93 -20.25
CA ASN A 366 -35.22 21.31 -21.64
C ASN A 366 -35.29 22.84 -21.78
N ALA A 367 -34.32 23.44 -22.42
CA ALA A 367 -34.37 24.87 -22.73
C ALA A 367 -35.29 25.15 -23.92
N ALA A 368 -35.82 26.36 -24.01
CA ALA A 368 -36.71 26.76 -25.08
C ALA A 368 -36.09 26.72 -26.51
N ASP A 369 -34.78 26.77 -26.58
CA ASP A 369 -33.99 26.64 -27.81
C ASP A 369 -33.75 25.19 -28.27
N GLY A 370 -34.29 24.22 -27.53
CA GLY A 370 -34.19 22.78 -27.81
C GLY A 370 -32.94 22.11 -27.23
N ASN A 371 -32.05 22.81 -26.52
CA ASN A 371 -30.95 22.21 -25.82
C ASN A 371 -31.42 21.48 -24.56
N GLN A 372 -30.79 20.37 -24.24
CA GLN A 372 -31.15 19.51 -23.13
C GLN A 372 -29.95 19.28 -22.19
N LEU A 373 -30.23 19.17 -20.89
CA LEU A 373 -29.23 18.81 -19.87
C LEU A 373 -29.83 17.74 -18.98
N PRO A 374 -29.16 16.58 -18.83
CA PRO A 374 -29.53 15.58 -17.84
C PRO A 374 -29.40 16.16 -16.42
N GLY A 375 -30.36 15.82 -15.55
CA GLY A 375 -30.32 16.09 -14.12
C GLY A 375 -30.37 14.81 -13.33
N TYR A 376 -29.66 14.76 -12.19
CA TYR A 376 -29.67 13.64 -11.27
C TYR A 376 -29.79 14.13 -9.83
N SER A 377 -30.88 13.73 -9.15
CA SER A 377 -31.12 14.10 -7.74
C SER A 377 -30.11 13.43 -6.80
N GLN A 378 -28.87 13.96 -6.79
CA GLN A 378 -27.77 13.44 -5.97
C GLN A 378 -28.06 13.59 -4.47
N TYR A 379 -28.74 14.67 -4.11
CA TYR A 379 -29.01 15.06 -2.71
C TYR A 379 -30.43 14.70 -2.27
N PHE A 380 -31.14 13.88 -3.04
CA PHE A 380 -32.54 13.53 -2.80
C PHE A 380 -33.47 14.75 -2.81
N CYS A 381 -33.14 15.73 -3.64
CA CYS A 381 -34.04 16.82 -3.95
C CYS A 381 -35.30 16.27 -4.63
N ASP A 382 -36.47 16.57 -4.10
CA ASP A 382 -37.73 16.16 -4.68
C ASP A 382 -37.99 16.88 -6.00
N PHE A 383 -38.42 16.15 -7.00
CA PHE A 383 -38.85 16.76 -8.27
C PHE A 383 -40.27 17.33 -8.14
N PRO A 384 -40.59 18.43 -8.86
CA PRO A 384 -41.95 18.93 -8.90
C PRO A 384 -42.93 17.88 -9.37
N GLU A 385 -44.10 17.80 -8.72
CA GLU A 385 -45.19 16.90 -9.14
C GLU A 385 -45.84 17.36 -10.46
N ASP A 386 -45.93 18.68 -10.66
CA ASP A 386 -46.43 19.30 -11.89
C ASP A 386 -45.25 19.66 -12.81
N LEU A 387 -45.18 19.04 -13.99
CA LEU A 387 -44.11 19.27 -14.95
C LEU A 387 -44.52 20.23 -16.09
N GLU A 388 -45.76 20.71 -16.10
CA GLU A 388 -46.26 21.63 -17.12
C GLU A 388 -45.65 23.05 -17.05
N PRO A 389 -45.40 23.64 -15.83
CA PRO A 389 -44.72 24.91 -15.74
C PRO A 389 -43.23 24.82 -16.12
N THR A 390 -42.65 25.96 -16.50
CA THR A 390 -41.18 26.07 -16.53
C THR A 390 -40.64 26.39 -15.16
N TYR A 391 -39.39 25.97 -14.93
CA TYR A 391 -38.73 26.12 -13.66
C TYR A 391 -37.37 26.82 -13.77
N ASP A 392 -37.03 27.58 -12.76
CA ASP A 392 -35.67 28.01 -12.48
C ASP A 392 -35.03 26.89 -11.63
N VAL A 393 -34.04 26.22 -12.19
CA VAL A 393 -33.41 25.05 -11.54
C VAL A 393 -32.05 25.44 -11.04
N THR A 394 -31.86 25.39 -9.74
CA THR A 394 -30.57 25.65 -9.11
C THR A 394 -29.87 24.33 -8.74
N GLY A 395 -28.57 24.24 -8.98
CA GLY A 395 -27.83 23.02 -8.72
C GLY A 395 -26.34 23.16 -8.96
N PHE A 396 -25.64 22.01 -8.90
CA PHE A 396 -24.22 21.91 -9.17
C PHE A 396 -23.96 21.21 -10.49
N VAL A 397 -23.06 21.77 -11.30
CA VAL A 397 -22.61 21.09 -12.51
C VAL A 397 -21.76 19.89 -12.13
N ALA A 398 -22.10 18.73 -12.63
CA ALA A 398 -21.39 17.50 -12.37
C ALA A 398 -20.99 16.78 -13.65
N VAL A 399 -19.98 15.94 -13.55
CA VAL A 399 -19.56 15.01 -14.61
C VAL A 399 -19.66 13.59 -14.06
N PHE A 400 -20.36 12.73 -14.77
CA PHE A 400 -20.45 11.32 -14.42
C PHE A 400 -20.29 10.46 -15.67
N ASN A 401 -19.27 9.59 -15.68
CA ASN A 401 -18.93 8.76 -16.85
C ASN A 401 -18.85 9.59 -18.15
N GLN A 402 -18.15 10.73 -18.12
CA GLN A 402 -17.96 11.68 -19.22
C GLN A 402 -19.25 12.46 -19.64
N THR A 403 -20.35 12.23 -18.97
CA THR A 403 -21.60 12.97 -19.23
C THR A 403 -21.69 14.16 -18.27
N VAL A 404 -21.86 15.36 -18.83
CA VAL A 404 -22.16 16.57 -18.06
C VAL A 404 -23.64 16.54 -17.67
N GLN A 405 -23.92 16.80 -16.41
CA GLN A 405 -25.26 16.80 -15.84
C GLN A 405 -25.40 17.84 -14.72
N LEU A 406 -26.62 18.16 -14.34
CA LEU A 406 -26.89 18.97 -13.16
C LEU A 406 -27.24 18.08 -11.96
N TYR A 407 -26.68 18.39 -10.79
CA TYR A 407 -27.18 17.89 -9.51
C TYR A 407 -28.09 18.96 -8.91
N PRO A 408 -29.41 18.89 -9.11
CA PRO A 408 -30.33 19.92 -8.65
C PRO A 408 -30.45 19.92 -7.13
N VAL A 409 -30.59 21.12 -6.56
CA VAL A 409 -30.84 21.39 -5.15
C VAL A 409 -32.18 22.10 -4.90
N SER A 410 -32.69 22.81 -5.92
CA SER A 410 -34.05 23.41 -5.85
C SER A 410 -34.67 23.58 -7.23
N PHE A 411 -36.00 23.60 -7.25
CA PHE A 411 -36.85 23.89 -8.39
C PHE A 411 -37.84 24.97 -7.98
N GLU A 412 -37.70 26.17 -8.56
CA GLU A 412 -38.63 27.27 -8.33
C GLU A 412 -39.43 27.49 -9.59
N PRO A 413 -40.79 27.61 -9.54
CA PRO A 413 -41.57 27.96 -10.70
C PRO A 413 -41.04 29.24 -11.32
N SER A 414 -40.76 29.23 -12.64
CA SER A 414 -40.17 30.38 -13.29
C SER A 414 -41.23 31.44 -13.58
N ASP A 415 -40.99 32.66 -13.10
CA ASP A 415 -41.80 33.82 -13.47
C ASP A 415 -41.50 34.30 -14.89
N ASN A 416 -40.53 33.68 -15.56
CA ASN A 416 -40.19 34.01 -16.95
C ASN A 416 -41.30 33.50 -17.90
N LEU A 417 -42.26 34.32 -18.07
CA LEU A 417 -43.27 34.17 -19.15
C LEU A 417 -42.54 34.08 -20.49
N THR A 418 -42.39 32.82 -20.97
CA THR A 418 -42.13 32.39 -22.34
C THR A 418 -41.18 33.26 -23.22
N ALA A 419 -40.39 32.60 -24.02
CA ALA A 419 -39.48 33.10 -25.08
C ALA A 419 -40.03 34.29 -25.97
N VAL A 420 -41.29 34.65 -25.85
CA VAL A 420 -41.90 35.77 -26.54
C VAL A 420 -41.45 37.12 -25.99
N GLU A 421 -41.14 37.25 -24.69
CA GLU A 421 -40.69 38.55 -24.17
C GLU A 421 -39.25 38.86 -24.53
N SER A 422 -38.35 37.84 -24.55
CA SER A 422 -36.95 38.07 -24.92
C SER A 422 -36.74 38.44 -26.37
N VAL A 423 -37.58 37.93 -27.29
CA VAL A 423 -37.53 38.29 -28.71
C VAL A 423 -37.97 39.74 -28.95
N ASN A 424 -38.75 40.30 -28.04
CA ASN A 424 -39.28 41.63 -28.16
C ASN A 424 -38.59 42.67 -27.27
N ALA A 425 -37.63 42.25 -26.44
CA ALA A 425 -36.80 43.16 -25.64
C ALA A 425 -35.98 44.05 -26.57
N GLY A 426 -36.33 45.31 -26.66
CA GLY A 426 -35.70 46.32 -27.54
C GLY A 426 -36.57 46.76 -28.71
N LYS A 427 -37.74 46.15 -28.96
CA LYS A 427 -38.68 46.64 -29.95
C LYS A 427 -39.59 47.73 -29.36
N ALA A 428 -39.70 48.85 -30.05
CA ALA A 428 -40.61 49.91 -29.61
C ALA A 428 -42.07 49.45 -29.72
N VAL A 429 -42.85 49.55 -28.64
CA VAL A 429 -44.30 49.24 -28.66
C VAL A 429 -45.06 50.29 -29.43
N LYS A 430 -45.78 49.85 -30.44
CA LYS A 430 -46.63 50.68 -31.25
C LYS A 430 -48.07 50.83 -30.71
N SER A 431 -48.62 49.71 -30.20
CA SER A 431 -49.95 49.72 -29.56
C SER A 431 -50.14 48.45 -28.68
N VAL A 432 -50.94 48.59 -27.62
CA VAL A 432 -51.39 47.47 -26.74
C VAL A 432 -52.92 47.42 -26.80
N ARG A 433 -53.52 46.27 -26.98
CA ARG A 433 -54.97 46.03 -26.99
C ARG A 433 -55.31 44.91 -26.04
N TYR A 434 -56.37 45.07 -25.28
CA TYR A 434 -56.87 44.09 -24.33
C TYR A 434 -58.16 43.46 -24.87
N TYR A 435 -58.26 42.15 -24.73
CA TYR A 435 -59.46 41.40 -25.07
C TYR A 435 -59.92 40.58 -23.88
N ASN A 436 -61.18 40.63 -23.54
CA ASN A 436 -61.76 39.74 -22.52
C ASN A 436 -62.04 38.36 -23.14
N VAL A 437 -62.46 37.40 -22.28
CA VAL A 437 -62.78 36.00 -22.69
C VAL A 437 -63.94 35.94 -23.72
N ALA A 438 -64.76 36.97 -23.83
CA ALA A 438 -65.84 37.10 -24.86
C ALA A 438 -65.35 37.74 -26.16
N GLY A 439 -64.01 38.03 -26.31
CA GLY A 439 -63.43 38.65 -27.51
C GLY A 439 -63.67 40.16 -27.66
N GLN A 440 -64.24 40.83 -26.64
CA GLN A 440 -64.45 42.29 -26.69
C GLN A 440 -63.09 43.00 -26.45
N GLN A 441 -62.82 44.00 -27.25
CA GLN A 441 -61.59 44.78 -27.24
C GLN A 441 -61.74 46.08 -26.43
N ALA A 442 -60.70 46.43 -25.63
CA ALA A 442 -60.56 47.70 -24.90
C ALA A 442 -59.12 48.24 -25.00
N ALA A 443 -58.96 49.52 -24.69
CA ALA A 443 -57.63 50.15 -24.50
C ALA A 443 -57.03 49.89 -23.14
N ASN A 444 -57.84 49.47 -22.16
CA ASN A 444 -57.41 49.12 -20.82
C ASN A 444 -57.89 47.69 -20.47
N ALA A 445 -57.20 47.03 -19.54
CA ALA A 445 -57.54 45.71 -19.07
C ALA A 445 -58.95 45.67 -18.40
N PHE A 446 -59.75 44.64 -18.76
CA PHE A 446 -60.99 44.29 -18.07
C PHE A 446 -60.72 43.64 -16.72
N GLU A 447 -61.67 43.66 -15.83
CA GLU A 447 -61.62 42.81 -14.61
C GLU A 447 -61.65 41.33 -15.01
N GLY A 448 -60.76 40.53 -14.41
CA GLY A 448 -60.59 39.09 -14.70
C GLY A 448 -59.57 38.82 -15.81
N VAL A 449 -59.77 37.75 -16.56
CA VAL A 449 -58.82 37.27 -17.56
C VAL A 449 -58.82 38.15 -18.82
N ASN A 450 -57.67 38.64 -19.19
CA ASN A 450 -57.44 39.42 -20.39
C ASN A 450 -56.44 38.71 -21.33
N ILE A 451 -56.65 38.78 -22.64
CA ILE A 451 -55.68 38.49 -23.66
C ILE A 451 -55.12 39.86 -24.14
N VAL A 452 -53.84 40.05 -23.93
CA VAL A 452 -53.14 41.30 -24.27
C VAL A 452 -52.41 41.09 -25.57
N VAL A 453 -52.75 41.89 -26.62
CA VAL A 453 -52.06 41.89 -27.91
C VAL A 453 -51.21 43.15 -27.98
N THR A 454 -49.88 42.97 -27.94
CA THR A 454 -48.91 44.06 -28.13
C THR A 454 -48.40 44.04 -29.55
N THR A 455 -48.58 45.20 -30.30
CA THR A 455 -48.02 45.35 -31.63
C THR A 455 -46.77 46.24 -31.54
N TYR A 456 -45.70 45.81 -32.13
CA TYR A 456 -44.42 46.55 -32.17
C TYR A 456 -44.27 47.41 -33.44
N SER A 457 -43.26 48.28 -33.41
CA SER A 457 -42.98 49.21 -34.51
C SER A 457 -42.60 48.52 -35.81
N ASP A 458 -42.06 47.31 -35.73
CA ASP A 458 -41.69 46.46 -36.88
C ASP A 458 -42.88 45.69 -37.50
N GLY A 459 -44.08 45.84 -36.90
CA GLY A 459 -45.30 45.17 -37.34
C GLY A 459 -45.51 43.76 -36.72
N THR A 460 -44.56 43.24 -35.97
CA THR A 460 -44.72 41.99 -35.24
C THR A 460 -45.69 42.17 -34.07
N GLN A 461 -46.33 41.08 -33.64
CA GLN A 461 -47.24 41.08 -32.49
C GLN A 461 -46.83 40.03 -31.47
N SER A 462 -47.00 40.34 -30.18
CA SER A 462 -47.01 39.39 -29.10
C SER A 462 -48.39 39.28 -28.44
N VAL A 463 -48.74 38.13 -27.94
CA VAL A 463 -50.02 37.87 -27.28
C VAL A 463 -49.69 37.25 -25.89
N SER A 464 -50.25 37.85 -24.83
CA SER A 464 -50.10 37.34 -23.48
C SER A 464 -51.45 37.28 -22.76
N LYS A 465 -51.57 36.41 -21.73
CA LYS A 465 -52.72 36.31 -20.84
C LYS A 465 -52.41 37.01 -19.53
N VAL A 466 -53.25 37.94 -19.13
CA VAL A 466 -53.10 38.69 -17.88
C VAL A 466 -54.41 38.63 -17.10
N VAL A 467 -54.33 38.44 -15.81
CA VAL A 467 -55.47 38.49 -14.89
C VAL A 467 -55.38 39.81 -14.11
N LYS A 468 -56.48 40.60 -14.16
CA LYS A 468 -56.56 41.86 -13.40
C LYS A 468 -57.49 41.70 -12.24
#